data_9146f03a245d0524d10c52ce57e03f43
#
_entry.id   9146f03a245d0524d10c52ce57e03f43
#
_cell.length_a   1.000
_cell.length_b   1.000
_cell.length_c   1.000
_cell.angle_alpha   90.00
_cell.angle_beta   90.00
_cell.angle_gamma   90.00
#
_symmetry.space_group_name_H-M   'P 1'
#
loop_
_entity.id
_entity.type
_entity.pdbx_description
1 polymer ?
#
loop_
_entity_poly.entity_id
_entity_poly.type
_entity_poly.pdbx_seq_one_letter_code
_entity_poly.pdbx_strand_id
1 'polypeptide(L)'
;LVVACQDYLFPIYKDANTYHNLYEEVVPGNPSDTDFIGLQEKSWHVIEPYFEKTRNEKLKKYEEWSNTEHTSSSVYDIIPSAMEGKIDTLFLENREEIWGNYDQQNRKVTIEDQQNNGNGSLMNLAAKKVLENGGNVFLIEAAFMPEKEAKMNALFRYS
;
A
#
# COMPACT_ATOMS: atom_id res chain seq x y z
N LEU A 1 -11.19 6.70 -8.75
CA LEU A 1 -11.25 7.68 -9.84
C LEU A 1 -11.39 9.07 -9.26
N VAL A 2 -10.50 9.99 -9.62
CA VAL A 2 -10.59 11.43 -9.35
C VAL A 2 -10.85 12.14 -10.68
N VAL A 3 -11.76 13.09 -10.68
CA VAL A 3 -12.13 13.85 -11.88
C VAL A 3 -11.51 15.24 -11.80
N ALA A 4 -10.93 15.69 -12.91
CA ALA A 4 -10.47 17.06 -13.07
C ALA A 4 -11.39 17.78 -14.07
N CYS A 5 -12.15 18.75 -13.62
CA CYS A 5 -13.07 19.51 -14.46
C CYS A 5 -13.46 20.83 -13.80
N GLN A 6 -14.14 21.68 -14.55
CA GLN A 6 -14.77 22.88 -13.98
C GLN A 6 -15.91 22.47 -13.03
N ASP A 7 -16.05 23.17 -11.92
CA ASP A 7 -16.93 22.80 -10.79
C ASP A 7 -18.37 22.51 -11.19
N TYR A 8 -18.92 23.26 -12.15
CA TYR A 8 -20.30 23.08 -12.62
C TYR A 8 -20.53 21.79 -13.44
N LEU A 9 -19.46 21.17 -13.95
CA LEU A 9 -19.53 19.92 -14.71
C LEU A 9 -19.53 18.68 -13.82
N PHE A 10 -18.97 18.78 -12.62
CA PHE A 10 -18.84 17.63 -11.75
C PHE A 10 -20.18 16.98 -11.32
N PRO A 11 -21.23 17.76 -10.95
CA PRO A 11 -22.55 17.18 -10.67
C PRO A 11 -23.12 16.39 -11.85
N ILE A 12 -22.97 16.95 -13.08
CA ILE A 12 -23.46 16.30 -14.32
C ILE A 12 -22.69 14.99 -14.56
N TYR A 13 -21.35 15.02 -14.36
CA TYR A 13 -20.52 13.82 -14.49
C TYR A 13 -20.94 12.77 -13.46
N LYS A 14 -21.15 13.18 -12.21
CA LYS A 14 -21.54 12.29 -11.10
C LYS A 14 -22.87 11.59 -11.38
N ASP A 15 -23.85 12.30 -11.92
CA ASP A 15 -25.16 11.74 -12.28
C ASP A 15 -25.08 10.73 -13.43
N ALA A 16 -24.18 10.94 -14.39
CA ALA A 16 -23.95 10.04 -15.50
C ALA A 16 -23.01 8.87 -15.19
N ASN A 17 -22.26 8.95 -14.10
CA ASN A 17 -21.23 7.99 -13.76
C ASN A 17 -21.82 6.69 -13.21
N THR A 18 -21.34 5.56 -13.75
CA THR A 18 -21.70 4.21 -13.29
C THR A 18 -20.57 3.52 -12.52
N TYR A 19 -19.38 4.17 -12.42
CA TYR A 19 -18.25 3.64 -11.71
C TYR A 19 -18.35 3.94 -10.20
N HIS A 20 -18.47 2.90 -9.39
CA HIS A 20 -18.76 3.02 -7.95
C HIS A 20 -17.61 3.58 -7.08
N ASN A 21 -16.37 3.58 -7.58
CA ASN A 21 -15.21 4.12 -6.88
C ASN A 21 -14.85 5.55 -7.36
N LEU A 22 -15.85 6.39 -7.57
CA LEU A 22 -15.66 7.82 -7.83
C LEU A 22 -15.37 8.54 -6.51
N TYR A 23 -14.28 9.32 -6.47
CA TYR A 23 -13.96 10.16 -5.33
C TYR A 23 -14.88 11.38 -5.28
N GLU A 24 -15.29 11.80 -4.08
CA GLU A 24 -16.33 12.83 -3.90
C GLU A 24 -15.85 14.25 -4.20
N GLU A 25 -14.55 14.46 -4.17
CA GLU A 25 -13.94 15.75 -4.49
C GLU A 25 -13.37 15.77 -5.90
N VAL A 26 -13.36 16.96 -6.50
CA VAL A 26 -12.89 17.20 -7.86
C VAL A 26 -11.60 18.02 -7.84
N VAL A 27 -10.72 17.80 -8.81
CA VAL A 27 -9.61 18.72 -9.08
C VAL A 27 -10.18 19.91 -9.86
N PRO A 28 -10.28 21.11 -9.24
CA PRO A 28 -10.95 22.25 -9.83
C PRO A 28 -10.14 22.86 -10.97
N GLY A 29 -10.83 23.51 -11.90
CA GLY A 29 -10.25 24.24 -13.01
C GLY A 29 -10.39 23.54 -14.35
N ASN A 30 -9.82 24.17 -15.39
CA ASN A 30 -9.81 23.59 -16.73
C ASN A 30 -8.55 22.72 -16.90
N PRO A 31 -8.68 21.39 -17.08
CA PRO A 31 -7.51 20.52 -17.26
C PRO A 31 -6.63 20.89 -18.44
N SER A 32 -7.20 21.52 -19.47
CA SER A 32 -6.48 21.95 -20.68
C SER A 32 -5.51 23.11 -20.44
N ASP A 33 -5.68 23.84 -19.34
CA ASP A 33 -4.85 25.00 -19.00
C ASP A 33 -3.66 24.62 -18.08
N THR A 34 -3.55 23.35 -17.75
CA THR A 34 -2.54 22.82 -16.82
C THR A 34 -1.72 21.74 -17.53
N ASP A 35 -0.41 21.77 -17.37
CA ASP A 35 0.46 20.69 -17.85
C ASP A 35 0.25 19.40 -17.06
N PHE A 36 0.84 18.31 -17.55
CA PHE A 36 0.66 16.97 -16.96
C PHE A 36 1.17 16.89 -15.51
N ILE A 37 2.29 17.55 -15.20
CA ILE A 37 2.91 17.57 -13.87
C ILE A 37 2.03 18.37 -12.90
N GLY A 38 1.61 19.57 -13.29
CA GLY A 38 0.72 20.40 -12.48
C GLY A 38 -0.64 19.76 -12.24
N LEU A 39 -1.17 19.00 -13.20
CA LEU A 39 -2.41 18.24 -13.02
C LEU A 39 -2.22 17.09 -12.02
N GLN A 40 -1.08 16.39 -12.09
CA GLN A 40 -0.73 15.34 -11.15
C GLN A 40 -0.61 15.89 -9.71
N GLU A 41 0.10 16.99 -9.52
CA GLU A 41 0.26 17.64 -8.21
C GLU A 41 -1.09 18.06 -7.61
N LYS A 42 -1.94 18.72 -8.39
CA LYS A 42 -3.29 19.11 -7.96
C LYS A 42 -4.15 17.91 -7.61
N SER A 43 -4.09 16.86 -8.41
CA SER A 43 -4.83 15.61 -8.15
C SER A 43 -4.34 14.92 -6.88
N TRP A 44 -3.03 14.94 -6.62
CA TRP A 44 -2.46 14.41 -5.39
C TRP A 44 -2.98 15.14 -4.16
N HIS A 45 -2.95 16.48 -4.16
CA HIS A 45 -3.48 17.27 -3.03
C HIS A 45 -4.94 16.98 -2.69
N VAL A 46 -5.75 16.66 -3.70
CA VAL A 46 -7.16 16.30 -3.49
C VAL A 46 -7.31 14.91 -2.85
N ILE A 47 -6.49 13.93 -3.26
CA ILE A 47 -6.65 12.53 -2.83
C ILE A 47 -5.76 12.13 -1.64
N GLU A 48 -4.70 12.87 -1.36
CA GLU A 48 -3.75 12.59 -0.27
C GLU A 48 -4.43 12.40 1.11
N PRO A 49 -5.41 13.24 1.51
CA PRO A 49 -6.11 13.07 2.78
C PRO A 49 -6.84 11.73 2.89
N TYR A 50 -7.34 11.20 1.78
CA TYR A 50 -7.97 9.87 1.74
C TYR A 50 -6.96 8.76 2.05
N PHE A 51 -5.78 8.80 1.42
CA PHE A 51 -4.73 7.82 1.69
C PHE A 51 -4.16 7.93 3.10
N GLU A 52 -3.98 9.14 3.60
CA GLU A 52 -3.55 9.36 4.99
C GLU A 52 -4.55 8.82 6.01
N LYS A 53 -5.83 9.08 5.81
CA LYS A 53 -6.89 8.55 6.68
C LYS A 53 -6.87 7.02 6.68
N THR A 54 -6.86 6.40 5.51
CA THR A 54 -6.83 4.93 5.37
C THR A 54 -5.59 4.33 6.02
N ARG A 55 -4.41 4.94 5.78
CA ARG A 55 -3.16 4.52 6.41
C ARG A 55 -3.25 4.58 7.94
N ASN A 56 -3.73 5.70 8.49
CA ASN A 56 -3.82 5.90 9.93
C ASN A 56 -4.83 4.95 10.59
N GLU A 57 -5.96 4.66 9.94
CA GLU A 57 -6.92 3.65 10.38
C GLU A 57 -6.29 2.25 10.45
N LYS A 58 -5.49 1.89 9.43
CA LYS A 58 -4.78 0.60 9.39
C LYS A 58 -3.65 0.51 10.42
N LEU A 59 -2.91 1.59 10.65
CA LEU A 59 -1.90 1.67 11.71
C LEU A 59 -2.52 1.48 13.09
N LYS A 60 -3.62 2.18 13.36
CA LYS A 60 -4.36 2.03 14.62
C LYS A 60 -4.85 0.60 14.83
N LYS A 61 -5.39 -0.02 13.77
CA LYS A 61 -5.82 -1.42 13.83
C LYS A 61 -4.65 -2.38 14.10
N TYR A 62 -3.48 -2.11 13.53
CA TYR A 62 -2.27 -2.89 13.83
C TYR A 62 -1.89 -2.78 15.30
N GLU A 63 -1.91 -1.56 15.88
CA GLU A 63 -1.63 -1.33 17.29
C GLU A 63 -2.61 -2.06 18.21
N GLU A 64 -3.91 -2.00 17.89
CA GLU A 64 -4.97 -2.69 18.65
C GLU A 64 -4.80 -4.22 18.64
N TRP A 65 -4.28 -4.77 17.55
CA TRP A 65 -4.07 -6.21 17.36
C TRP A 65 -2.62 -6.65 17.54
N SER A 66 -1.77 -5.76 18.01
CA SER A 66 -0.36 -6.07 18.30
C SER A 66 -0.25 -7.26 19.25
N ASN A 67 0.74 -8.11 19.01
CA ASN A 67 0.97 -9.36 19.76
C ASN A 67 -0.17 -10.41 19.67
N THR A 68 -0.99 -10.34 18.64
CA THR A 68 -1.99 -11.36 18.33
C THR A 68 -1.64 -12.08 17.02
N GLU A 69 -2.38 -13.13 16.69
CA GLU A 69 -2.22 -13.88 15.42
C GLU A 69 -2.60 -13.04 14.18
N HIS A 70 -3.14 -11.83 14.38
CA HIS A 70 -3.55 -10.93 13.30
C HIS A 70 -2.44 -9.99 12.83
N THR A 71 -1.30 -9.98 13.50
CA THR A 71 -0.15 -9.14 13.12
C THR A 71 1.15 -9.92 13.12
N SER A 72 2.08 -9.53 12.26
CA SER A 72 3.45 -10.03 12.28
C SER A 72 4.43 -8.99 11.75
N SER A 73 5.63 -8.97 12.32
CA SER A 73 6.79 -8.23 11.84
C SER A 73 7.90 -9.16 11.30
N SER A 74 7.65 -10.46 11.34
CA SER A 74 8.60 -11.48 10.87
C SER A 74 8.52 -11.64 9.35
N VAL A 75 9.63 -11.47 8.66
CA VAL A 75 9.74 -11.74 7.21
C VAL A 75 9.36 -13.18 6.88
N TYR A 76 9.69 -14.11 7.76
CA TYR A 76 9.40 -15.55 7.60
C TYR A 76 7.91 -15.88 7.64
N ASP A 77 7.10 -15.06 8.30
CA ASP A 77 5.65 -15.20 8.34
C ASP A 77 4.98 -14.38 7.22
N ILE A 78 5.49 -13.17 6.97
CA ILE A 78 4.91 -12.22 6.02
C ILE A 78 5.02 -12.74 4.59
N ILE A 79 6.18 -13.25 4.17
CA ILE A 79 6.38 -13.71 2.78
C ILE A 79 5.45 -14.87 2.41
N PRO A 80 5.37 -15.97 3.16
CA PRO A 80 4.41 -17.04 2.87
C PRO A 80 2.96 -16.55 2.89
N SER A 81 2.60 -15.71 3.86
CA SER A 81 1.24 -15.16 3.99
C SER A 81 0.85 -14.23 2.84
N ALA A 82 1.80 -13.47 2.30
CA ALA A 82 1.59 -12.67 1.09
C ALA A 82 1.30 -13.56 -0.12
N MET A 83 2.04 -14.65 -0.28
CA MET A 83 1.82 -15.62 -1.36
C MET A 83 0.46 -16.32 -1.25
N GLU A 84 -0.04 -16.53 -0.04
CA GLU A 84 -1.34 -17.14 0.25
C GLU A 84 -2.52 -16.14 0.23
N GLY A 85 -2.25 -14.83 0.02
CA GLY A 85 -3.29 -13.80 0.00
C GLY A 85 -3.90 -13.48 1.36
N LYS A 86 -3.22 -13.83 2.45
CA LYS A 86 -3.70 -13.64 3.83
C LYS A 86 -3.54 -12.21 4.36
N ILE A 87 -2.74 -11.38 3.68
CA ILE A 87 -2.43 -10.03 4.16
C ILE A 87 -3.52 -9.05 3.72
N ASP A 88 -4.09 -8.33 4.69
CA ASP A 88 -4.98 -7.19 4.48
C ASP A 88 -4.17 -5.93 4.18
N THR A 89 -3.15 -5.67 4.99
CA THR A 89 -2.31 -4.49 4.88
C THR A 89 -0.86 -4.82 5.18
N LEU A 90 0.02 -4.34 4.32
CA LEU A 90 1.47 -4.46 4.46
C LEU A 90 2.08 -3.05 4.62
N PHE A 91 2.81 -2.86 5.71
CA PHE A 91 3.61 -1.66 5.96
C PHE A 91 5.07 -1.99 5.66
N LEU A 92 5.70 -1.18 4.83
CA LEU A 92 7.10 -1.32 4.42
C LEU A 92 7.87 -0.07 4.81
N GLU A 93 9.04 -0.24 5.37
CA GLU A 93 9.94 0.87 5.65
C GLU A 93 10.43 1.49 4.35
N ASN A 94 10.25 2.81 4.22
CA ASN A 94 10.64 3.56 3.04
C ASN A 94 12.17 3.55 2.87
N ARG A 95 12.63 3.34 1.64
CA ARG A 95 14.06 3.31 1.25
C ARG A 95 14.87 2.15 1.84
N GLU A 96 14.21 1.15 2.41
CA GLU A 96 14.84 -0.07 2.88
C GLU A 96 14.56 -1.24 1.94
N GLU A 97 15.43 -2.25 2.01
CA GLU A 97 15.31 -3.48 1.22
C GLU A 97 15.68 -4.69 2.08
N ILE A 98 15.05 -5.81 1.78
CA ILE A 98 15.41 -7.13 2.29
C ILE A 98 15.65 -8.03 1.10
N TRP A 99 16.89 -8.44 0.92
CA TRP A 99 17.30 -9.31 -0.18
C TRP A 99 17.14 -10.77 0.22
N GLY A 100 16.73 -11.59 -0.74
CA GLY A 100 16.59 -13.00 -0.47
C GLY A 100 15.78 -13.75 -1.52
N ASN A 101 15.39 -14.97 -1.17
CA ASN A 101 14.63 -15.86 -2.03
C ASN A 101 13.49 -16.50 -1.25
N TYR A 102 12.42 -16.83 -1.96
CA TYR A 102 11.32 -17.62 -1.45
C TYR A 102 11.14 -18.89 -2.29
N ASP A 103 11.35 -20.04 -1.65
CA ASP A 103 11.03 -21.34 -2.21
C ASP A 103 9.57 -21.69 -1.90
N GLN A 104 8.73 -21.61 -2.90
CA GLN A 104 7.29 -21.85 -2.76
C GLN A 104 6.98 -23.33 -2.46
N GLN A 105 7.78 -24.28 -2.96
CA GLN A 105 7.54 -25.70 -2.75
C GLN A 105 7.78 -26.10 -1.28
N ASN A 106 8.87 -25.58 -0.71
CA ASN A 106 9.25 -25.85 0.68
C ASN A 106 8.78 -24.78 1.66
N ARG A 107 8.10 -23.72 1.20
CA ARG A 107 7.67 -22.55 2.00
C ARG A 107 8.84 -21.91 2.77
N LYS A 108 10.01 -21.92 2.16
CA LYS A 108 11.24 -21.47 2.82
C LYS A 108 11.65 -20.08 2.34
N VAL A 109 11.78 -19.16 3.28
CA VAL A 109 12.38 -17.84 3.07
C VAL A 109 13.87 -17.92 3.40
N THR A 110 14.72 -17.41 2.53
CA THR A 110 16.15 -17.22 2.76
C THR A 110 16.47 -15.75 2.62
N ILE A 111 17.03 -15.16 3.67
CA ILE A 111 17.44 -13.75 3.68
C ILE A 111 18.95 -13.68 3.43
N GLU A 112 19.38 -12.71 2.64
CA GLU A 112 20.76 -12.47 2.28
C GLU A 112 21.13 -11.01 2.55
N ASP A 113 22.38 -10.73 2.89
CA ASP A 113 22.84 -9.40 3.29
C ASP A 113 22.89 -8.41 2.13
N GLN A 114 23.06 -8.89 0.90
CA GLN A 114 23.24 -8.05 -0.27
C GLN A 114 22.53 -8.63 -1.51
N GLN A 115 22.23 -7.74 -2.43
CA GLN A 115 21.73 -8.11 -3.75
C GLN A 115 22.81 -8.89 -4.54
N ASN A 116 22.39 -9.95 -5.19
CA ASN A 116 23.21 -10.72 -6.12
C ASN A 116 22.38 -11.22 -7.32
N ASN A 117 23.01 -11.93 -8.27
CA ASN A 117 22.32 -12.39 -9.48
C ASN A 117 21.30 -13.52 -9.24
N GLY A 118 21.25 -14.08 -8.03
CA GLY A 118 20.38 -15.21 -7.67
C GLY A 118 19.26 -14.86 -6.70
N ASN A 119 19.20 -13.64 -6.19
CA ASN A 119 18.18 -13.21 -5.25
C ASN A 119 17.36 -12.01 -5.74
N GLY A 120 16.31 -11.65 -5.02
CA GLY A 120 15.47 -10.50 -5.30
C GLY A 120 15.03 -9.79 -4.04
N SER A 121 14.34 -8.65 -4.21
CA SER A 121 13.72 -7.95 -3.09
C SER A 121 12.52 -8.73 -2.57
N LEU A 122 12.60 -9.20 -1.33
CA LEU A 122 11.49 -9.83 -0.64
C LEU A 122 10.39 -8.82 -0.31
N MET A 123 10.74 -7.57 -0.08
CA MET A 123 9.77 -6.48 0.13
C MET A 123 8.92 -6.24 -1.11
N ASN A 124 9.54 -6.16 -2.28
CA ASN A 124 8.82 -6.02 -3.56
C ASN A 124 7.98 -7.25 -3.88
N LEU A 125 8.48 -8.45 -3.60
CA LEU A 125 7.72 -9.70 -3.77
C LEU A 125 6.44 -9.67 -2.93
N ALA A 126 6.54 -9.32 -1.65
CA ALA A 126 5.40 -9.22 -0.75
C ALA A 126 4.42 -8.13 -1.21
N ALA A 127 4.92 -6.93 -1.51
CA ALA A 127 4.10 -5.80 -1.97
C ALA A 127 3.28 -6.17 -3.21
N LYS A 128 3.94 -6.74 -4.22
CA LYS A 128 3.27 -7.20 -5.44
C LYS A 128 2.15 -8.21 -5.13
N LYS A 129 2.43 -9.21 -4.30
CA LYS A 129 1.46 -10.25 -3.95
C LYS A 129 0.29 -9.73 -3.14
N VAL A 130 0.54 -8.81 -2.21
CA VAL A 130 -0.53 -8.17 -1.43
C VAL A 130 -1.46 -7.36 -2.33
N LEU A 131 -0.91 -6.57 -3.27
CA LEU A 131 -1.69 -5.80 -4.23
C LEU A 131 -2.48 -6.69 -5.20
N GLU A 132 -1.85 -7.74 -5.74
CA GLU A 132 -2.52 -8.73 -6.62
C GLU A 132 -3.72 -9.39 -5.92
N ASN A 133 -3.66 -9.57 -4.61
CA ASN A 133 -4.74 -10.15 -3.79
C ASN A 133 -5.69 -9.08 -3.19
N GLY A 134 -5.63 -7.82 -3.66
CA GLY A 134 -6.53 -6.75 -3.23
C GLY A 134 -6.28 -6.26 -1.80
N GLY A 135 -5.07 -6.41 -1.27
CA GLY A 135 -4.64 -5.81 -0.02
C GLY A 135 -4.06 -4.40 -0.22
N ASN A 136 -3.72 -3.75 0.88
CA ASN A 136 -3.11 -2.42 0.88
C ASN A 136 -1.61 -2.53 1.15
N VAL A 137 -0.82 -1.67 0.52
CA VAL A 137 0.61 -1.52 0.79
C VAL A 137 0.92 -0.05 1.07
N PHE A 138 1.56 0.22 2.19
CA PHE A 138 1.99 1.56 2.59
C PHE A 138 3.49 1.60 2.81
N LEU A 139 4.16 2.55 2.16
CA LEU A 139 5.54 2.92 2.45
C LEU A 139 5.53 3.94 3.59
N ILE A 140 6.26 3.65 4.66
CA ILE A 140 6.26 4.43 5.89
C ILE A 140 7.70 4.73 6.30
N GLU A 141 7.93 5.93 6.80
CA GLU A 141 9.23 6.29 7.38
C GLU A 141 9.50 5.46 8.65
N ALA A 142 10.75 5.10 8.90
CA ALA A 142 11.19 4.27 10.02
C ALA A 142 10.59 4.69 11.38
N ALA A 143 10.50 6.01 11.62
CA ALA A 143 9.98 6.57 12.87
C ALA A 143 8.49 6.24 13.12
N PHE A 144 7.72 5.94 12.07
CA PHE A 144 6.28 5.68 12.11
C PHE A 144 5.93 4.21 11.86
N MET A 145 6.93 3.34 11.68
CA MET A 145 6.68 1.90 11.57
C MET A 145 6.05 1.36 12.86
N PRO A 146 5.04 0.46 12.78
CA PRO A 146 4.42 -0.13 13.96
C PRO A 146 5.42 -0.84 14.87
N GLU A 147 6.27 -1.67 14.30
CA GLU A 147 7.41 -2.30 14.96
C GLU A 147 8.68 -1.66 14.43
N LYS A 148 9.29 -0.79 15.21
CA LYS A 148 10.40 0.08 14.77
C LYS A 148 11.68 -0.65 14.35
N GLU A 149 11.87 -1.88 14.81
CA GLU A 149 13.06 -2.69 14.46
C GLU A 149 12.83 -3.55 13.21
N ALA A 150 11.60 -3.58 12.70
CA ALA A 150 11.24 -4.41 11.56
C ALA A 150 10.96 -3.56 10.32
N LYS A 151 11.58 -3.92 9.20
CA LYS A 151 11.38 -3.26 7.90
C LYS A 151 10.06 -3.59 7.23
N MET A 152 9.37 -4.62 7.71
CA MET A 152 8.07 -5.08 7.24
C MET A 152 7.16 -5.35 8.41
N ASN A 153 5.90 -4.91 8.31
CA ASN A 153 4.85 -5.22 9.27
C ASN A 153 3.57 -5.56 8.52
N ALA A 154 2.90 -6.63 8.88
CA ALA A 154 1.69 -7.09 8.22
C ALA A 154 0.50 -7.18 9.17
N LEU A 155 -0.65 -6.75 8.67
CA LEU A 155 -1.96 -6.97 9.26
C LEU A 155 -2.67 -8.04 8.44
N PHE A 156 -3.07 -9.14 9.08
CA PHE A 156 -3.73 -10.26 8.41
C PHE A 156 -5.25 -10.08 8.35
N ARG A 157 -5.88 -10.68 7.34
CA ARG A 157 -7.34 -10.68 7.16
C ARG A 157 -8.03 -11.58 8.17
N TYR A 158 -7.37 -12.68 8.51
CA TYR A 158 -7.84 -13.72 9.43
C TYR A 158 -6.63 -14.39 10.09
N SER A 159 -6.85 -14.94 11.24
CA SER A 159 -5.89 -15.75 12.01
C SER A 159 -5.76 -17.18 11.46
#